data_6355738b3084eb5857ed2748746e6cda
#
_entry.id   6355738b3084eb5857ed2748746e6cda
#
_cell.length_a   1.000
_cell.length_b   1.000
_cell.length_c   1.000
_cell.angle_alpha   90.00
_cell.angle_beta   90.00
_cell.angle_gamma   90.00
#
_symmetry.space_group_name_H-M   'P 1'
#
loop_
_entity.id
_entity.type
_entity.pdbx_description
1 polymer ?
#
loop_
_entity_poly.entity_id
_entity_poly.type
_entity_poly.pdbx_seq_one_letter_code
_entity_poly.pdbx_strand_id
1 'polypeptide(L)'
;MDYSVIVEVTLRTGIADPEGATIERALPALGFSGVSRVRAGKLFRFTLEAASAEEAIASATSLAERLLSNPVIEDAAVRLEN
;
A
#
# COMPACT_ATOMS: atom_id res chain seq x y z
N MET A 1 -12.96 -0.56 -21.30
CA MET A 1 -11.48 -0.66 -21.39
C MET A 1 -10.95 -1.25 -20.09
N ASP A 2 -9.84 -1.96 -20.22
CA ASP A 2 -9.18 -2.52 -19.06
C ASP A 2 -8.10 -1.57 -18.56
N TYR A 3 -8.04 -1.41 -17.27
CA TYR A 3 -7.05 -0.56 -16.62
C TYR A 3 -6.22 -1.40 -15.65
N SER A 4 -4.92 -1.24 -15.69
CA SER A 4 -4.03 -1.86 -14.71
C SER A 4 -3.96 -0.97 -13.49
N VAL A 5 -4.29 -1.52 -12.33
CA VAL A 5 -4.43 -0.76 -11.09
C VAL A 5 -3.41 -1.26 -10.07
N ILE A 6 -2.83 -0.32 -9.34
CA ILE A 6 -1.99 -0.60 -8.19
C ILE A 6 -2.64 0.06 -6.97
N VAL A 7 -2.76 -0.71 -5.90
CA VAL A 7 -3.21 -0.20 -4.59
C VAL A 7 -2.09 -0.48 -3.58
N GLU A 8 -1.59 0.58 -2.97
CA GLU A 8 -0.62 0.47 -1.87
C GLU A 8 -1.33 0.73 -0.56
N VAL A 9 -1.20 -0.21 0.37
CA VAL A 9 -1.82 -0.12 1.69
C VAL A 9 -0.72 -0.01 2.73
N THR A 10 -0.74 1.06 3.51
CA THR A 10 0.26 1.33 4.53
C THR A 10 -0.43 1.72 5.84
N LEU A 11 0.24 1.44 6.95
CA LEU A 11 -0.26 1.86 8.25
C LEU A 11 -0.21 3.38 8.38
N ARG A 12 -1.23 3.94 9.01
CA ARG A 12 -1.28 5.38 9.29
C ARG A 12 -0.16 5.76 10.24
N THR A 13 0.25 7.03 10.17
CA THR A 13 1.23 7.61 11.10
C THR A 13 0.76 7.39 12.53
N GLY A 14 1.67 6.95 13.39
CA GLY A 14 1.37 6.70 14.80
C GLY A 14 0.88 5.29 15.11
N ILE A 15 0.57 4.49 14.09
CA ILE A 15 0.21 3.08 14.29
C ILE A 15 1.51 2.26 14.31
N ALA A 16 1.65 1.39 15.29
CA ALA A 16 2.82 0.54 15.43
C ALA A 16 2.96 -0.43 14.26
N ASP A 17 4.19 -0.60 13.78
CA ASP A 17 4.53 -1.49 12.68
C ASP A 17 5.57 -2.51 13.15
N PRO A 18 5.12 -3.65 13.71
CA PRO A 18 6.06 -4.67 14.21
C PRO A 18 6.97 -5.25 13.14
N GLU A 19 6.47 -5.39 11.91
CA GLU A 19 7.26 -5.93 10.81
C GLU A 19 8.39 -4.99 10.43
N GLY A 20 8.08 -3.70 10.22
CA GLY A 20 9.08 -2.68 9.93
C GLY A 20 10.12 -2.55 11.04
N ALA A 21 9.67 -2.58 12.29
CA ALA A 21 10.56 -2.52 13.44
C ALA A 21 11.51 -3.72 13.51
N THR A 22 11.01 -4.91 13.20
CA THR A 22 11.83 -6.13 13.18
C THR A 22 12.91 -6.04 12.10
N ILE A 23 12.54 -5.58 10.90
CA ILE A 23 13.49 -5.38 9.81
C ILE A 23 14.55 -4.38 10.22
N GLU A 24 14.14 -3.25 10.76
CA GLU A 24 15.04 -2.18 11.16
C GLU A 24 16.07 -2.66 12.18
N ARG A 25 15.66 -3.44 13.17
CA ARG A 25 16.58 -3.99 14.18
C ARG A 25 17.60 -4.98 13.61
N ALA A 26 17.27 -5.64 12.50
CA ALA A 26 18.17 -6.63 11.89
C ALA A 26 19.25 -6.02 11.02
N LEU A 27 19.08 -4.79 10.57
CA LEU A 27 19.96 -4.18 9.56
C LEU A 27 21.39 -3.95 10.03
N PRO A 28 21.66 -3.48 11.27
CA PRO A 28 23.05 -3.27 11.68
C PRO A 28 23.90 -4.53 11.63
N ALA A 29 23.32 -5.68 12.01
CA ALA A 29 24.04 -6.95 11.98
C ALA A 29 24.40 -7.38 10.56
N LEU A 30 23.67 -6.89 9.57
CA LEU A 30 23.91 -7.18 8.16
C LEU A 30 24.82 -6.15 7.49
N GLY A 31 25.32 -5.18 8.23
CA GLY A 31 26.23 -4.17 7.70
C GLY A 31 25.54 -2.90 7.21
N PHE A 32 24.24 -2.76 7.46
CA PHE A 32 23.49 -1.56 7.06
C PHE A 32 23.30 -0.65 8.27
N SER A 33 24.12 0.39 8.35
CA SER A 33 23.95 1.45 9.34
C SER A 33 23.34 2.67 8.65
N GLY A 34 22.59 3.46 9.37
CA GLY A 34 21.99 4.66 8.80
C GLY A 34 20.62 4.46 8.15
N VAL A 35 20.07 3.25 8.21
CA VAL A 35 18.68 3.00 7.77
C VAL A 35 17.77 3.18 8.98
N SER A 36 16.74 4.00 8.82
CA SER A 36 15.79 4.27 9.89
C SER A 36 14.37 4.39 9.33
N ARG A 37 13.39 4.33 10.21
CA ARG A 37 11.96 4.51 9.86
C ARG A 37 11.48 3.51 8.83
N VAL A 38 11.88 2.25 8.99
CA VAL A 38 11.43 1.20 8.10
C VAL A 38 9.93 0.96 8.32
N ARG A 39 9.15 1.03 7.27
CA ARG A 39 7.71 0.80 7.29
C ARG A 39 7.37 -0.27 6.27
N ALA A 40 6.63 -1.28 6.69
CA ALA A 40 6.14 -2.32 5.80
C ALA A 40 4.73 -1.97 5.32
N GLY A 41 4.35 -2.54 4.20
CA GLY A 41 3.02 -2.33 3.64
C GLY A 41 2.67 -3.43 2.66
N LYS A 42 1.51 -3.31 2.04
CA LYS A 42 1.02 -4.27 1.05
C LYS A 42 0.85 -3.57 -0.28
N LEU A 43 1.04 -4.32 -1.35
CA LEU A 43 0.77 -3.81 -2.69
C LEU A 43 -0.10 -4.82 -3.41
N PHE A 44 -1.19 -4.33 -4.00
CA PHE A 44 -2.11 -5.14 -4.80
C PHE A 44 -2.07 -4.66 -6.25
N ARG A 45 -2.03 -5.59 -7.18
CA ARG A 45 -2.13 -5.30 -8.62
C ARG A 45 -3.28 -6.09 -9.19
N PHE A 46 -4.09 -5.43 -10.00
CA PHE A 46 -5.20 -6.10 -10.68
C PHE A 46 -5.61 -5.31 -11.92
N THR A 47 -6.36 -5.99 -12.79
CA THR A 47 -6.95 -5.37 -13.96
C THR A 47 -8.43 -5.11 -13.69
N LEU A 48 -8.88 -3.93 -14.00
CA LEU A 48 -10.26 -3.49 -13.76
C LEU A 48 -10.84 -2.96 -15.07
N GLU A 49 -12.00 -3.49 -15.44
CA GLU A 49 -12.74 -2.96 -16.58
C GLU A 49 -13.58 -1.77 -16.14
N ALA A 50 -13.45 -0.67 -16.86
CA ALA A 50 -14.19 0.56 -16.58
C ALA A 50 -14.34 1.37 -17.86
N ALA A 51 -15.29 2.30 -17.85
CA ALA A 51 -15.55 3.16 -18.99
C ALA A 51 -14.50 4.25 -19.16
N SER A 52 -13.87 4.66 -18.06
CA SER A 52 -12.86 5.73 -18.06
C SER A 52 -11.85 5.52 -16.95
N ALA A 53 -10.70 6.21 -17.06
CA ALA A 53 -9.69 6.21 -16.01
C ALA A 53 -10.25 6.71 -14.67
N GLU A 54 -11.09 7.73 -14.70
CA GLU A 54 -11.72 8.27 -13.50
C GLU A 54 -12.61 7.24 -12.83
N GLU A 55 -13.41 6.51 -13.60
CA GLU A 55 -14.25 5.45 -13.06
C GLU A 55 -13.42 4.30 -12.52
N ALA A 56 -12.32 3.96 -13.18
CA ALA A 56 -11.42 2.92 -12.72
C ALA A 56 -10.84 3.27 -11.35
N ILE A 57 -10.38 4.52 -11.18
CA ILE A 57 -9.83 4.97 -9.90
C ILE A 57 -10.91 4.99 -8.82
N ALA A 58 -12.12 5.46 -9.14
CA ALA A 58 -13.21 5.49 -8.17
C ALA A 58 -13.59 4.08 -7.70
N SER A 59 -13.69 3.13 -8.64
CA SER A 59 -14.02 1.74 -8.31
C SER A 59 -12.92 1.09 -7.49
N ALA A 60 -11.65 1.31 -7.88
CA ALA A 60 -10.51 0.75 -7.16
C ALA A 60 -10.40 1.33 -5.76
N THR A 61 -10.69 2.63 -5.59
CA THR A 61 -10.70 3.27 -4.28
C THR A 61 -11.75 2.64 -3.37
N SER A 62 -12.95 2.43 -3.90
CA SER A 62 -14.02 1.77 -3.16
C SER A 62 -13.63 0.35 -2.76
N LEU A 63 -13.06 -0.40 -3.69
CA LEU A 63 -12.60 -1.76 -3.42
C LEU A 63 -11.51 -1.77 -2.34
N ALA A 64 -10.56 -0.85 -2.42
CA ALA A 64 -9.47 -0.75 -1.46
C ALA A 64 -9.99 -0.48 -0.05
N GLU A 65 -10.94 0.45 0.09
CA GLU A 65 -11.52 0.80 1.39
C GLU A 65 -12.38 -0.30 1.97
N ARG A 66 -13.09 -1.04 1.12
CA ARG A 66 -14.07 -2.03 1.58
C ARG A 66 -13.50 -3.42 1.78
N LEU A 67 -12.38 -3.74 1.12
CA LEU A 67 -11.85 -5.10 1.13
C LEU A 67 -10.34 -5.18 1.36
N LEU A 68 -9.55 -4.31 0.75
CA LEU A 68 -8.10 -4.45 0.73
C LEU A 68 -7.40 -3.82 1.93
N SER A 69 -8.06 -2.93 2.64
CA SER A 69 -7.46 -2.23 3.77
C SER A 69 -8.43 -2.15 4.95
N ASN A 70 -7.87 -1.83 6.11
CA ASN A 70 -8.64 -1.46 7.29
C ASN A 70 -8.52 0.06 7.45
N PRO A 71 -9.54 0.85 7.04
CA PRO A 71 -9.42 2.31 7.04
C PRO A 71 -9.22 2.93 8.42
N VAL A 72 -9.48 2.18 9.49
CA VAL A 72 -9.27 2.67 10.85
C VAL A 72 -7.78 2.88 11.12
N ILE A 73 -6.93 1.98 10.60
CA ILE A 73 -5.48 1.99 10.88
C ILE A 73 -4.62 2.12 9.64
N GLU A 74 -5.20 2.02 8.44
CA GLU A 74 -4.44 1.99 7.19
C GLU A 74 -4.90 3.07 6.22
N ASP A 75 -3.96 3.55 5.42
CA ASP A 75 -4.23 4.37 4.25
C ASP A 75 -4.05 3.53 3.00
N ALA A 76 -4.86 3.79 1.99
CA ALA A 76 -4.74 3.13 0.70
C ALA A 76 -4.52 4.18 -0.38
N ALA A 77 -3.47 4.00 -1.16
CA ALA A 77 -3.17 4.88 -2.30
C ALA A 77 -3.41 4.10 -3.59
N VAL A 78 -4.24 4.65 -4.46
CA VAL A 78 -4.65 4.02 -5.72
C VAL A 78 -4.04 4.76 -6.89
N ARG A 79 -3.44 4.04 -7.83
CA ARG A 79 -2.96 4.62 -9.06
C ARG A 79 -3.12 3.65 -10.22
N LEU A 80 -3.16 4.21 -11.41
CA LEU A 80 -3.16 3.40 -12.64
C LEU A 80 -1.71 3.20 -13.09
N GLU A 81 -1.44 2.00 -13.61
CA GLU A 81 -0.14 1.66 -14.17
C GLU A 81 -0.32 1.49 -15.67
N ASN A 82 0.46 2.20 -16.44
CA ASN A 82 0.42 2.10 -17.90
C ASN A 82 1.45 1.11 -18.42
#